data_71bafb040ae5be341ddc723281540023
#
_entry.id   71bafb040ae5be341ddc723281540023
#
_cell.length_a   1.000
_cell.length_b   1.000
_cell.length_c   1.000
_cell.angle_alpha   90.00
_cell.angle_beta   90.00
_cell.angle_gamma   90.00
#
_symmetry.space_group_name_H-M   'P 1'
#
loop_
_entity.id
_entity.type
_entity.pdbx_description
1 polymer ?
#
loop_
_entity_poly.entity_id
_entity_poly.type
_entity_poly.pdbx_seq_one_letter_code
_entity_poly.pdbx_strand_id
1 'polypeptide(L)'
;MTDSSPPGGRGEGHGLAAQRDSDAALVQRVRSRLMKHIAAESSGRHALVVAGSGVWRAFLPGIERQVLHQAEGIMCYLLRFAPGATLPAHRHPVDEECVVLQGSVRIGRQVLAAGSFQKVSRNMVEADTTSDEGAVIYLRGAPPRPEDML
;
A
#
# COMPACT_ATOMS: atom_id res chain seq x y z
N MET A 1 88.51 -3.53 -18.57
CA MET A 1 87.76 -3.70 -17.34
C MET A 1 86.76 -2.56 -17.29
N THR A 2 85.53 -2.83 -17.75
CA THR A 2 84.45 -1.84 -17.74
C THR A 2 83.30 -2.47 -16.99
N ASP A 3 83.04 -1.94 -15.82
CA ASP A 3 81.92 -2.27 -14.98
C ASP A 3 80.67 -1.52 -15.49
N SER A 4 79.61 -2.27 -15.80
CA SER A 4 78.32 -1.69 -16.22
C SER A 4 77.24 -2.34 -15.37
N SER A 5 76.88 -1.66 -14.29
CA SER A 5 75.67 -2.00 -13.52
C SER A 5 74.45 -1.38 -14.19
N PRO A 6 73.31 -2.07 -14.29
CA PRO A 6 72.05 -1.53 -14.80
C PRO A 6 71.33 -0.73 -13.70
N PRO A 7 70.54 0.32 -14.10
CA PRO A 7 69.74 1.09 -13.13
C PRO A 7 68.54 0.30 -12.68
N GLY A 8 68.32 0.25 -11.38
CA GLY A 8 67.16 -0.40 -10.72
C GLY A 8 65.85 0.34 -11.00
N GLY A 9 64.94 -0.33 -11.65
CA GLY A 9 63.55 0.12 -11.80
C GLY A 9 62.80 -0.01 -10.47
N ARG A 10 62.50 1.12 -9.85
CA ARG A 10 61.51 1.25 -8.77
C ARG A 10 60.54 2.38 -9.14
N GLY A 11 59.34 2.04 -9.52
CA GLY A 11 58.35 3.06 -9.80
C GLY A 11 56.95 2.65 -10.15
N GLU A 12 56.56 1.37 -10.13
CA GLU A 12 55.21 0.98 -10.60
C GLU A 12 54.21 0.56 -9.51
N GLY A 13 54.64 0.42 -8.24
CA GLY A 13 53.77 -0.09 -7.21
C GLY A 13 52.82 0.96 -6.57
N HIS A 14 53.18 2.25 -6.59
CA HIS A 14 52.41 3.28 -5.90
C HIS A 14 51.15 3.78 -6.67
N GLY A 15 51.18 3.71 -7.99
CA GLY A 15 50.05 4.13 -8.80
C GLY A 15 48.82 3.20 -8.71
N LEU A 16 49.07 1.90 -8.67
CA LEU A 16 48.01 0.89 -8.62
C LEU A 16 47.30 0.83 -7.26
N ALA A 17 48.00 1.08 -6.15
CA ALA A 17 47.41 1.15 -4.82
C ALA A 17 46.50 2.39 -4.67
N ALA A 18 46.99 3.57 -5.10
CA ALA A 18 46.21 4.81 -5.06
C ALA A 18 44.96 4.75 -5.98
N GLN A 19 45.04 4.07 -7.13
CA GLN A 19 43.91 3.85 -8.02
C GLN A 19 42.83 2.95 -7.36
N ARG A 20 43.22 1.86 -6.71
CA ARG A 20 42.32 0.95 -6.00
C ARG A 20 41.61 1.64 -4.83
N ASP A 21 42.30 2.45 -4.09
CA ASP A 21 41.73 3.23 -2.98
C ASP A 21 40.74 4.28 -3.49
N SER A 22 41.03 4.91 -4.61
CA SER A 22 40.13 5.83 -5.30
C SER A 22 38.85 5.13 -5.77
N ASP A 23 38.97 3.96 -6.38
CA ASP A 23 37.86 3.16 -6.88
C ASP A 23 36.99 2.65 -5.71
N ALA A 24 37.61 2.18 -4.62
CA ALA A 24 36.89 1.76 -3.43
C ALA A 24 36.09 2.91 -2.79
N ALA A 25 36.69 4.11 -2.71
CA ALA A 25 36.02 5.30 -2.20
C ALA A 25 34.86 5.74 -3.11
N LEU A 26 35.02 5.62 -4.45
CA LEU A 26 33.95 5.89 -5.42
C LEU A 26 32.80 4.91 -5.23
N VAL A 27 33.08 3.61 -5.15
CA VAL A 27 32.06 2.57 -4.94
C VAL A 27 31.28 2.82 -3.62
N GLN A 28 31.97 3.18 -2.54
CA GLN A 28 31.29 3.49 -1.28
C GLN A 28 30.40 4.73 -1.38
N ARG A 29 30.82 5.77 -2.08
CA ARG A 29 29.99 6.98 -2.33
C ARG A 29 28.74 6.65 -3.13
N VAL A 30 28.89 5.87 -4.21
CA VAL A 30 27.78 5.44 -5.05
C VAL A 30 26.80 4.58 -4.25
N ARG A 31 27.32 3.61 -3.50
CA ARG A 31 26.49 2.75 -2.63
C ARG A 31 25.72 3.56 -1.58
N SER A 32 26.39 4.49 -0.89
CA SER A 32 25.75 5.34 0.12
C SER A 32 24.65 6.22 -0.49
N ARG A 33 24.89 6.77 -1.68
CA ARG A 33 23.89 7.57 -2.41
C ARG A 33 22.70 6.73 -2.83
N LEU A 34 22.94 5.52 -3.36
CA LEU A 34 21.92 4.58 -3.76
C LEU A 34 21.06 4.14 -2.56
N MET A 35 21.70 3.77 -1.44
CA MET A 35 20.99 3.35 -0.23
C MET A 35 20.14 4.48 0.38
N LYS A 36 20.62 5.73 0.35
CA LYS A 36 19.82 6.90 0.74
C LYS A 36 18.63 7.11 -0.18
N HIS A 37 18.80 6.91 -1.48
CA HIS A 37 17.72 7.05 -2.47
C HIS A 37 16.65 5.96 -2.28
N ILE A 38 17.08 4.71 -2.11
CA ILE A 38 16.19 3.58 -1.81
C ILE A 38 15.43 3.82 -0.50
N ALA A 39 16.09 4.27 0.56
CA ALA A 39 15.44 4.58 1.83
C ALA A 39 14.43 5.72 1.71
N ALA A 40 14.76 6.78 0.98
CA ALA A 40 13.85 7.91 0.73
C ALA A 40 12.64 7.51 -0.13
N GLU A 41 12.83 6.65 -1.14
CA GLU A 41 11.75 6.12 -1.96
C GLU A 41 10.88 5.11 -1.20
N SER A 42 11.47 4.30 -0.32
CA SER A 42 10.73 3.32 0.47
C SER A 42 9.89 3.95 1.58
N SER A 43 10.32 5.05 2.17
CA SER A 43 9.63 5.67 3.32
C SER A 43 8.38 6.49 2.94
N GLY A 44 8.18 6.83 1.65
CA GLY A 44 7.06 7.65 1.20
C GLY A 44 6.08 6.96 0.24
N ARG A 45 6.39 5.78 -0.27
CA ARG A 45 5.62 5.13 -1.36
C ARG A 45 4.98 3.80 -1.01
N HIS A 46 5.25 3.25 0.16
CA HIS A 46 4.68 1.96 0.57
C HIS A 46 3.92 2.10 1.88
N ALA A 47 2.62 1.80 1.84
CA ALA A 47 1.84 1.54 3.03
C ALA A 47 1.69 0.01 3.18
N LEU A 48 2.08 -0.54 4.32
CA LEU A 48 1.96 -1.96 4.61
C LEU A 48 1.12 -2.15 5.86
N VAL A 49 0.02 -2.86 5.72
CA VAL A 49 -0.80 -3.35 6.83
C VAL A 49 -0.72 -4.87 6.81
N VAL A 50 -0.05 -5.46 7.80
CA VAL A 50 0.09 -6.91 7.91
C VAL A 50 -1.23 -7.50 8.37
N ALA A 51 -1.58 -8.69 7.88
CA ALA A 51 -2.79 -9.40 8.27
C ALA A 51 -2.86 -9.54 9.81
N GLY A 52 -4.01 -9.20 10.39
CA GLY A 52 -4.24 -9.22 11.83
C GLY A 52 -3.66 -8.05 12.63
N SER A 53 -2.87 -7.15 12.04
CA SER A 53 -2.30 -5.99 12.74
C SER A 53 -3.22 -4.76 12.78
N GLY A 54 -4.27 -4.74 11.98
CA GLY A 54 -5.18 -3.60 11.89
C GLY A 54 -6.19 -3.55 13.03
N VAL A 55 -6.63 -2.34 13.36
CA VAL A 55 -7.61 -2.11 14.44
C VAL A 55 -9.00 -1.98 13.85
N TRP A 56 -9.90 -2.87 14.26
CA TRP A 56 -11.32 -2.78 13.97
C TRP A 56 -11.98 -1.81 14.95
N ARG A 57 -12.82 -0.93 14.42
CA ARG A 57 -13.61 0.05 15.19
C ARG A 57 -15.06 -0.06 14.79
N ALA A 58 -15.96 0.07 15.77
CA ALA A 58 -17.39 0.18 15.50
C ALA A 58 -17.64 1.31 14.50
N PHE A 59 -18.48 1.06 13.49
CA PHE A 59 -18.85 2.02 12.46
C PHE A 59 -20.36 2.24 12.43
N LEU A 60 -21.13 1.18 12.27
CA LEU A 60 -22.59 1.15 12.35
C LEU A 60 -23.03 -0.06 13.19
N PRO A 61 -24.30 -0.17 13.59
CA PRO A 61 -24.78 -1.37 14.28
C PRO A 61 -24.47 -2.63 13.48
N GLY A 62 -23.71 -3.55 14.08
CA GLY A 62 -23.28 -4.80 13.44
C GLY A 62 -22.21 -4.64 12.36
N ILE A 63 -21.66 -3.46 12.14
CA ILE A 63 -20.60 -3.22 11.16
C ILE A 63 -19.40 -2.58 11.83
N GLU A 64 -18.23 -3.16 11.61
CA GLU A 64 -16.95 -2.62 12.04
C GLU A 64 -16.11 -2.21 10.83
N ARG A 65 -15.28 -1.19 11.01
CA ARG A 65 -14.36 -0.67 10.00
C ARG A 65 -12.92 -0.78 10.44
N GLN A 66 -12.06 -1.18 9.51
CA GLN A 66 -10.61 -1.11 9.64
C GLN A 66 -10.03 -0.26 8.52
N VAL A 67 -9.41 0.85 8.86
CA VAL A 67 -8.72 1.70 7.87
C VAL A 67 -7.37 1.07 7.53
N LEU A 68 -7.09 0.90 6.25
CA LEU A 68 -5.82 0.39 5.73
C LEU A 68 -4.91 1.53 5.31
N HIS A 69 -5.46 2.52 4.61
CA HIS A 69 -4.73 3.70 4.12
C HIS A 69 -5.70 4.84 3.85
N GLN A 70 -5.25 6.07 4.04
CA GLN A 70 -6.00 7.25 3.67
C GLN A 70 -5.05 8.34 3.19
N ALA A 71 -5.29 8.87 2.00
CA ALA A 71 -4.56 9.99 1.42
C ALA A 71 -5.43 10.72 0.39
N GLU A 72 -5.26 12.02 0.26
CA GLU A 72 -5.87 12.85 -0.78
C GLU A 72 -7.40 12.70 -0.90
N GLY A 73 -8.09 12.54 0.24
CA GLY A 73 -9.54 12.38 0.28
C GLY A 73 -10.05 10.99 -0.10
N ILE A 74 -9.17 10.04 -0.39
CA ILE A 74 -9.48 8.64 -0.68
C ILE A 74 -9.08 7.77 0.51
N MET A 75 -9.94 6.85 0.89
CA MET A 75 -9.71 5.85 1.93
C MET A 75 -9.74 4.45 1.33
N CYS A 76 -8.78 3.62 1.73
CA CYS A 76 -8.80 2.17 1.53
C CYS A 76 -9.12 1.55 2.89
N TYR A 77 -10.19 0.78 2.98
CA TYR A 77 -10.67 0.25 4.25
C TYR A 77 -11.41 -1.08 4.08
N LEU A 78 -11.56 -1.77 5.18
CA LEU A 78 -12.39 -2.96 5.27
C LEU A 78 -13.66 -2.64 6.07
N LEU A 79 -14.78 -3.22 5.66
CA LEU A 79 -15.96 -3.35 6.48
C LEU A 79 -16.19 -4.83 6.80
N ARG A 80 -16.47 -5.11 8.07
CA ARG A 80 -16.86 -6.42 8.55
C ARG A 80 -18.31 -6.35 9.01
N PHE A 81 -19.16 -7.12 8.37
CA PHE A 81 -20.57 -7.25 8.67
C PHE A 81 -20.78 -8.43 9.61
N ALA A 82 -21.48 -8.21 10.71
CA ALA A 82 -22.07 -9.29 11.47
C ALA A 82 -23.26 -9.89 10.69
N PRO A 83 -23.66 -11.15 10.95
CA PRO A 83 -24.87 -11.70 10.36
C PRO A 83 -26.09 -10.79 10.58
N GLY A 84 -26.83 -10.50 9.51
CA GLY A 84 -28.01 -9.65 9.51
C GLY A 84 -27.71 -8.13 9.52
N ALA A 85 -26.44 -7.72 9.51
CA ALA A 85 -26.09 -6.30 9.51
C ALA A 85 -26.41 -5.64 8.16
N THR A 86 -26.76 -4.35 8.23
CA THR A 86 -27.13 -3.53 7.07
C THR A 86 -26.37 -2.22 7.07
N LEU A 87 -25.70 -1.94 5.96
CA LEU A 87 -25.19 -0.63 5.59
C LEU A 87 -26.32 0.07 4.81
N PRO A 88 -26.87 1.19 5.31
CA PRO A 88 -27.97 1.88 4.64
C PRO A 88 -27.62 2.36 3.24
N ALA A 89 -28.63 2.61 2.42
CA ALA A 89 -28.47 3.26 1.14
C ALA A 89 -27.69 4.57 1.31
N HIS A 90 -26.80 4.83 0.40
CA HIS A 90 -25.90 5.97 0.51
C HIS A 90 -25.45 6.50 -0.84
N ARG A 91 -24.94 7.73 -0.85
CA ARG A 91 -24.42 8.39 -2.02
C ARG A 91 -22.89 8.34 -2.05
N HIS A 92 -22.34 8.11 -3.23
CA HIS A 92 -20.89 8.10 -3.45
C HIS A 92 -20.41 9.47 -3.94
N PRO A 93 -19.67 10.28 -3.13
CA PRO A 93 -19.14 11.57 -3.58
C PRO A 93 -17.99 11.44 -4.59
N VAL A 94 -17.34 10.28 -4.64
CA VAL A 94 -16.32 9.89 -5.62
C VAL A 94 -16.62 8.49 -6.15
N ASP A 95 -15.89 8.05 -7.17
CA ASP A 95 -15.93 6.64 -7.60
C ASP A 95 -15.50 5.74 -6.44
N GLU A 96 -16.22 4.64 -6.24
CA GLU A 96 -15.89 3.64 -5.22
C GLU A 96 -15.69 2.26 -5.86
N GLU A 97 -14.68 1.55 -5.37
CA GLU A 97 -14.37 0.17 -5.74
C GLU A 97 -14.62 -0.73 -4.52
N CYS A 98 -15.30 -1.83 -4.75
CA CYS A 98 -15.63 -2.83 -3.72
C CYS A 98 -15.16 -4.22 -4.17
N VAL A 99 -14.51 -4.95 -3.27
CA VAL A 99 -14.18 -6.38 -3.44
C VAL A 99 -14.74 -7.14 -2.24
N VAL A 100 -15.53 -8.16 -2.48
CA VAL A 100 -15.95 -9.07 -1.41
C VAL A 100 -14.81 -10.04 -1.12
N LEU A 101 -14.26 -10.01 0.10
CA LEU A 101 -13.15 -10.85 0.52
C LEU A 101 -13.61 -12.14 1.20
N GLN A 102 -14.70 -12.07 1.97
CA GLN A 102 -15.28 -13.23 2.70
C GLN A 102 -16.79 -13.08 2.76
N GLY A 103 -17.49 -14.22 2.76
CA GLY A 103 -18.95 -14.29 2.84
C GLY A 103 -19.62 -13.75 1.58
N SER A 104 -20.77 -13.12 1.78
CA SER A 104 -21.52 -12.49 0.70
C SER A 104 -22.26 -11.24 1.18
N VAL A 105 -22.49 -10.31 0.29
CA VAL A 105 -23.35 -9.14 0.51
C VAL A 105 -24.43 -9.08 -0.55
N ARG A 106 -25.58 -8.58 -0.17
CA ARG A 106 -26.72 -8.28 -1.06
C ARG A 106 -26.82 -6.76 -1.20
N ILE A 107 -26.77 -6.28 -2.43
CA ILE A 107 -26.95 -4.87 -2.78
C ILE A 107 -28.20 -4.77 -3.66
N GLY A 108 -29.27 -4.24 -3.13
CA GLY A 108 -30.57 -4.30 -3.80
C GLY A 108 -30.97 -5.73 -4.16
N ARG A 109 -31.00 -6.07 -5.46
CA ARG A 109 -31.34 -7.41 -5.97
C ARG A 109 -30.13 -8.29 -6.26
N GLN A 110 -28.93 -7.74 -6.21
CA GLN A 110 -27.71 -8.48 -6.55
C GLN A 110 -27.08 -9.08 -5.31
N VAL A 111 -26.61 -10.32 -5.42
CA VAL A 111 -25.80 -10.98 -4.40
C VAL A 111 -24.37 -11.11 -4.91
N LEU A 112 -23.44 -10.57 -4.16
CA LEU A 112 -22.01 -10.58 -4.45
C LEU A 112 -21.33 -11.50 -3.43
N ALA A 113 -20.80 -12.62 -3.90
CA ALA A 113 -20.03 -13.55 -3.10
C ALA A 113 -18.53 -13.16 -3.08
N ALA A 114 -17.76 -13.80 -2.20
CA ALA A 114 -16.32 -13.64 -2.13
C ALA A 114 -15.66 -13.79 -3.52
N GLY A 115 -14.75 -12.84 -3.85
CA GLY A 115 -14.12 -12.70 -5.16
C GLY A 115 -14.87 -11.78 -6.13
N SER A 116 -16.10 -11.34 -5.82
CA SER A 116 -16.81 -10.36 -6.65
C SER A 116 -16.18 -8.98 -6.53
N PHE A 117 -16.17 -8.26 -7.65
CA PHE A 117 -15.78 -6.87 -7.75
C PHE A 117 -16.95 -6.02 -8.25
N GLN A 118 -17.12 -4.85 -7.66
CA GLN A 118 -18.07 -3.83 -8.09
C GLN A 118 -17.39 -2.48 -8.14
N LYS A 119 -17.76 -1.67 -9.12
CA LYS A 119 -17.42 -0.24 -9.17
C LYS A 119 -18.70 0.57 -9.21
N VAL A 120 -18.80 1.56 -8.32
CA VAL A 120 -19.88 2.54 -8.32
C VAL A 120 -19.32 3.90 -8.73
N SER A 121 -19.97 4.55 -9.69
CA SER A 121 -19.53 5.89 -10.14
C SER A 121 -19.96 6.96 -9.14
N ARG A 122 -19.20 8.03 -9.09
CA ARG A 122 -19.51 9.20 -8.26
C ARG A 122 -20.93 9.72 -8.53
N ASN A 123 -21.55 10.27 -7.51
CA ASN A 123 -22.91 10.80 -7.48
C ASN A 123 -24.02 9.75 -7.64
N MET A 124 -23.68 8.48 -7.79
CA MET A 124 -24.67 7.40 -7.75
C MET A 124 -25.12 7.14 -6.31
N VAL A 125 -26.36 6.74 -6.17
CA VAL A 125 -26.93 6.20 -4.92
C VAL A 125 -26.90 4.69 -5.02
N GLU A 126 -26.34 4.05 -4.03
CA GLU A 126 -26.36 2.61 -3.86
C GLU A 126 -27.48 2.22 -2.89
N ALA A 127 -28.16 1.12 -3.19
CA ALA A 127 -29.18 0.55 -2.30
C ALA A 127 -28.55 -0.02 -1.03
N ASP A 128 -29.38 -0.33 -0.02
CA ASP A 128 -28.94 -1.00 1.19
C ASP A 128 -28.06 -2.21 0.85
N THR A 129 -26.93 -2.30 1.55
CA THR A 129 -26.03 -3.44 1.49
C THR A 129 -26.19 -4.27 2.75
N THR A 130 -26.66 -5.50 2.61
CA THR A 130 -26.92 -6.43 3.72
C THR A 130 -26.06 -7.68 3.61
N SER A 131 -25.77 -8.30 4.74
CA SER A 131 -25.13 -9.62 4.75
C SER A 131 -25.89 -10.55 5.71
N ASP A 132 -26.45 -11.64 5.17
CA ASP A 132 -27.25 -12.59 5.94
C ASP A 132 -26.39 -13.42 6.88
N GLU A 133 -25.20 -13.83 6.43
CA GLU A 133 -24.29 -14.73 7.19
C GLU A 133 -23.04 -14.01 7.72
N GLY A 134 -22.88 -12.74 7.41
CA GLY A 134 -21.68 -11.97 7.66
C GLY A 134 -20.75 -11.92 6.45
N ALA A 135 -19.98 -10.86 6.35
CA ALA A 135 -19.06 -10.62 5.25
C ALA A 135 -17.88 -9.76 5.67
N VAL A 136 -16.81 -9.83 4.90
CA VAL A 136 -15.73 -8.83 4.88
C VAL A 136 -15.59 -8.33 3.47
N ILE A 137 -15.67 -7.00 3.31
CA ILE A 137 -15.47 -6.33 2.02
C ILE A 137 -14.33 -5.34 2.12
N TYR A 138 -13.57 -5.20 1.04
CA TYR A 138 -12.60 -4.13 0.83
C TYR A 138 -13.26 -3.02 0.02
N LEU A 139 -13.00 -1.78 0.41
CA LEU A 139 -13.52 -0.58 -0.23
C LEU A 139 -12.38 0.41 -0.48
N ARG A 140 -12.46 1.07 -1.63
CA ARG A 140 -11.63 2.22 -1.97
C ARG A 140 -12.51 3.33 -2.52
N GLY A 141 -12.67 4.40 -1.74
CA GLY A 141 -13.55 5.51 -2.08
C GLY A 141 -13.36 6.69 -1.15
N ALA A 142 -14.37 7.54 -1.05
CA ALA A 142 -14.38 8.60 -0.04
C ALA A 142 -14.53 7.99 1.37
N PRO A 143 -13.98 8.63 2.41
CA PRO A 143 -14.32 8.27 3.78
C PRO A 143 -15.84 8.34 3.99
N PRO A 144 -16.48 7.24 4.43
CA PRO A 144 -17.93 7.24 4.63
C PRO A 144 -18.33 8.20 5.75
N ARG A 145 -19.37 8.99 5.54
CA ARG A 145 -19.88 9.99 6.46
C ARG A 145 -21.36 9.74 6.78
N PRO A 146 -21.82 10.09 7.99
CA PRO A 146 -23.23 9.97 8.34
C PRO A 146 -24.16 10.72 7.38
N GLU A 147 -23.74 11.89 6.89
CA GLU A 147 -24.51 12.73 5.96
C GLU A 147 -24.65 12.13 4.54
N ASP A 148 -23.86 11.13 4.18
CA ASP A 148 -23.96 10.42 2.91
C ASP A 148 -25.00 9.28 2.96
N MET A 149 -25.47 8.90 4.17
CA MET A 149 -26.50 7.87 4.39
C MET A 149 -27.90 8.45 4.13
N LEU A 150 -28.80 7.66 3.56
CA LEU A 150 -30.16 8.03 3.17
C LEU A 150 -31.21 7.37 4.06
#